data_3dfb8e47bad2b89d147f6c1c5e3357ee
#
_entry.id   3dfb8e47bad2b89d147f6c1c5e3357ee
#
_cell.length_a   1.000
_cell.length_b   1.000
_cell.length_c   1.000
_cell.angle_alpha   90.00
_cell.angle_beta   90.00
_cell.angle_gamma   90.00
#
_symmetry.space_group_name_H-M   'P 1'
#
loop_
_entity.id
_entity.type
_entity.pdbx_description
1 polymer ?
#
loop_
_entity_poly.entity_id
_entity_poly.type
_entity_poly.pdbx_seq_one_letter_code
_entity_poly.pdbx_strand_id
1 'polypeptide(L)'
;MRAAKAALFVLLFLVFQPIALSESPYAVDEATLAVFTDGVVQVTVTIKVNEAEAFITLPLLSPQAHMFNLIVLDENGAPLDYDFGERNITIYSLGASSILLEYDTDALTRKEAGVWTLTLDVPFELTVLFPENSMLIYMNAPPSLISSDEGRLKLVLYPGYWEISYEILRPQTTTQTKASVEFIPMSSNYILAVGIITVLAVGLMIALILTKRRRRFGELKAEEAEIVRFLEENNGRALEAELREAFPNIPRTTMWRLVKRLEKKGVLRVRKVGLQNVVELIR
;
A
#
# COMPACT_ATOMS: atom_id res chain seq x y z
N MET A 1 2.50 -67.07 -26.94
CA MET A 1 3.57 -66.06 -26.77
C MET A 1 3.56 -64.91 -27.77
N ARG A 2 3.25 -65.14 -29.06
CA ARG A 2 3.19 -64.05 -30.09
C ARG A 2 2.03 -63.05 -29.89
N ALA A 3 0.85 -63.52 -29.48
CA ALA A 3 -0.32 -62.66 -29.22
C ALA A 3 -0.14 -61.76 -28.01
N ALA A 4 0.49 -62.23 -26.92
CA ALA A 4 0.76 -61.44 -25.74
C ALA A 4 1.79 -60.32 -25.99
N LYS A 5 2.77 -60.54 -26.86
CA LYS A 5 3.75 -59.51 -27.25
C LYS A 5 3.11 -58.46 -28.16
N ALA A 6 2.17 -58.83 -29.05
CA ALA A 6 1.42 -57.90 -29.87
C ALA A 6 0.47 -57.02 -29.03
N ALA A 7 -0.22 -57.60 -28.03
CA ALA A 7 -1.08 -56.88 -27.11
C ALA A 7 -0.28 -55.89 -26.24
N LEU A 8 0.91 -56.25 -25.77
CA LEU A 8 1.79 -55.37 -25.01
C LEU A 8 2.30 -54.19 -25.86
N PHE A 9 2.56 -54.40 -27.15
CA PHE A 9 3.04 -53.34 -28.07
C PHE A 9 1.90 -52.37 -28.41
N VAL A 10 0.66 -52.82 -28.55
CA VAL A 10 -0.51 -51.98 -28.77
C VAL A 10 -0.85 -51.19 -27.50
N LEU A 11 -0.68 -51.79 -26.30
CA LEU A 11 -0.89 -51.09 -25.05
C LEU A 11 0.19 -50.00 -24.81
N LEU A 12 1.45 -50.24 -25.22
CA LEU A 12 2.51 -49.26 -25.12
C LEU A 12 2.31 -48.09 -26.08
N PHE A 13 1.72 -48.32 -27.26
CA PHE A 13 1.41 -47.28 -28.24
C PHE A 13 0.25 -46.38 -27.82
N LEU A 14 -0.70 -46.91 -27.04
CA LEU A 14 -1.85 -46.15 -26.48
C LEU A 14 -1.43 -45.22 -25.31
N VAL A 15 -0.32 -45.51 -24.62
CA VAL A 15 0.18 -44.69 -23.51
C VAL A 15 1.04 -43.52 -24.02
N PHE A 16 1.60 -43.59 -25.23
CA PHE A 16 2.37 -42.54 -25.87
C PHE A 16 1.54 -41.72 -26.89
N GLN A 17 0.33 -41.34 -26.52
CA GLN A 17 -0.33 -40.26 -27.26
C GLN A 17 0.36 -38.95 -26.87
N PRO A 18 0.98 -38.21 -27.82
CA PRO A 18 1.45 -36.86 -27.51
C PRO A 18 0.23 -36.07 -27.09
N ILE A 19 0.26 -35.56 -25.85
CA ILE A 19 -0.67 -34.51 -25.43
C ILE A 19 -0.33 -33.34 -26.36
N ALA A 20 -1.13 -33.12 -27.39
CA ALA A 20 -1.07 -31.93 -28.18
C ALA A 20 -1.34 -30.76 -27.22
N LEU A 21 -0.31 -30.07 -26.79
CA LEU A 21 -0.45 -28.76 -26.16
C LEU A 21 -1.13 -27.89 -27.24
N SER A 22 -2.42 -27.65 -27.07
CA SER A 22 -3.12 -26.66 -27.87
C SER A 22 -2.43 -25.33 -27.61
N GLU A 23 -1.68 -24.84 -28.59
CA GLU A 23 -1.17 -23.47 -28.55
C GLU A 23 -2.37 -22.55 -28.39
N SER A 24 -2.24 -21.57 -27.50
CA SER A 24 -3.27 -20.54 -27.35
C SER A 24 -3.46 -19.83 -28.68
N PRO A 25 -4.69 -19.61 -29.15
CA PRO A 25 -4.94 -18.93 -30.43
C PRO A 25 -4.40 -17.49 -30.45
N TYR A 26 -4.13 -16.94 -29.29
CA TYR A 26 -3.55 -15.61 -29.12
C TYR A 26 -2.70 -15.53 -27.85
N ALA A 27 -1.84 -14.50 -27.79
CA ALA A 27 -1.12 -14.09 -26.59
C ALA A 27 -1.24 -12.57 -26.41
N VAL A 28 -1.51 -12.11 -25.19
CA VAL A 28 -1.46 -10.70 -24.86
C VAL A 28 0.01 -10.28 -24.80
N ASP A 29 0.41 -9.38 -25.67
CA ASP A 29 1.79 -8.86 -25.75
C ASP A 29 1.98 -7.70 -24.76
N GLU A 30 1.05 -6.76 -24.76
CA GLU A 30 1.02 -5.62 -23.86
C GLU A 30 -0.42 -5.27 -23.48
N ALA A 31 -0.63 -4.96 -22.23
CA ALA A 31 -1.89 -4.45 -21.74
C ALA A 31 -1.64 -3.24 -20.83
N THR A 32 -2.28 -2.12 -21.15
CA THR A 32 -2.15 -0.86 -20.42
C THR A 32 -3.52 -0.33 -20.07
N LEU A 33 -3.64 0.20 -18.86
CA LEU A 33 -4.83 0.81 -18.31
C LEU A 33 -4.45 2.23 -17.84
N ALA A 34 -4.96 3.24 -18.54
CA ALA A 34 -4.74 4.64 -18.19
C ALA A 34 -5.96 5.17 -17.44
N VAL A 35 -5.79 5.54 -16.18
CA VAL A 35 -6.83 6.12 -15.34
C VAL A 35 -6.81 7.65 -15.49
N PHE A 36 -7.97 8.26 -15.73
CA PHE A 36 -8.12 9.71 -15.82
C PHE A 36 -8.65 10.32 -14.52
N THR A 37 -8.55 11.64 -14.41
CA THR A 37 -8.91 12.38 -13.18
C THR A 37 -10.40 12.38 -12.87
N ASP A 38 -11.25 12.13 -13.87
CA ASP A 38 -12.71 12.01 -13.78
C ASP A 38 -13.17 10.58 -13.46
N GLY A 39 -12.22 9.63 -13.39
CA GLY A 39 -12.48 8.21 -13.11
C GLY A 39 -12.73 7.36 -14.35
N VAL A 40 -12.74 7.93 -15.53
CA VAL A 40 -12.74 7.16 -16.78
C VAL A 40 -11.41 6.41 -16.89
N VAL A 41 -11.46 5.23 -17.45
CA VAL A 41 -10.31 4.35 -17.67
C VAL A 41 -10.24 3.98 -19.12
N GLN A 42 -9.12 4.29 -19.78
CA GLN A 42 -8.79 3.79 -21.10
C GLN A 42 -8.04 2.47 -20.98
N VAL A 43 -8.53 1.46 -21.64
CA VAL A 43 -7.94 0.13 -21.73
C VAL A 43 -7.35 -0.05 -23.12
N THR A 44 -6.07 -0.37 -23.20
CA THR A 44 -5.36 -0.64 -24.46
C THR A 44 -4.70 -2.01 -24.34
N VAL A 45 -5.03 -2.91 -25.24
CA VAL A 45 -4.47 -4.28 -25.27
C VAL A 45 -3.93 -4.58 -26.65
N THR A 46 -2.63 -4.91 -26.74
CA THR A 46 -1.99 -5.42 -27.95
C THR A 46 -1.90 -6.94 -27.87
N ILE A 47 -2.41 -7.60 -28.87
CA ILE A 47 -2.60 -9.03 -28.90
C ILE A 47 -1.87 -9.60 -30.12
N LYS A 48 -0.99 -10.57 -29.90
CA LYS A 48 -0.42 -11.40 -30.97
C LYS A 48 -1.36 -12.53 -31.29
N VAL A 49 -1.70 -12.70 -32.54
CA VAL A 49 -2.63 -13.70 -33.05
C VAL A 49 -1.93 -14.64 -34.00
N ASN A 50 -2.32 -15.90 -33.98
CA ASN A 50 -1.91 -16.83 -35.05
C ASN A 50 -2.69 -16.49 -36.33
N GLU A 51 -2.00 -16.16 -37.42
CA GLU A 51 -2.60 -15.80 -38.73
C GLU A 51 -3.55 -16.87 -39.28
N ALA A 52 -3.43 -18.12 -38.82
CA ALA A 52 -4.33 -19.22 -39.20
C ALA A 52 -5.70 -19.17 -38.53
N GLU A 53 -5.82 -18.38 -37.46
CA GLU A 53 -7.08 -18.26 -36.71
C GLU A 53 -8.00 -17.25 -37.41
N ALA A 54 -9.24 -17.64 -37.65
CA ALA A 54 -10.23 -16.77 -38.28
C ALA A 54 -10.79 -15.72 -37.30
N PHE A 55 -10.81 -16.03 -36.02
CA PHE A 55 -11.28 -15.15 -34.94
C PHE A 55 -10.62 -15.53 -33.61
N ILE A 56 -10.62 -14.58 -32.67
CA ILE A 56 -10.19 -14.78 -31.30
C ILE A 56 -11.27 -14.28 -30.36
N THR A 57 -11.36 -14.84 -29.16
CA THR A 57 -12.30 -14.40 -28.12
C THR A 57 -11.53 -13.98 -26.88
N LEU A 58 -11.71 -12.74 -26.44
CA LEU A 58 -11.01 -12.12 -25.32
C LEU A 58 -11.97 -11.79 -24.18
N PRO A 59 -11.58 -11.98 -22.91
CA PRO A 59 -12.33 -11.45 -21.78
C PRO A 59 -12.20 -9.92 -21.75
N LEU A 60 -13.31 -9.23 -21.47
CA LEU A 60 -13.37 -7.81 -21.24
C LEU A 60 -13.18 -7.50 -19.74
N LEU A 61 -12.43 -6.45 -19.42
CA LEU A 61 -12.24 -6.00 -18.04
C LEU A 61 -13.47 -5.25 -17.50
N SER A 62 -14.37 -4.77 -18.38
CA SER A 62 -15.61 -4.09 -18.00
C SER A 62 -16.81 -4.63 -18.75
N PRO A 63 -18.04 -4.46 -18.20
CA PRO A 63 -19.27 -4.79 -18.94
C PRO A 63 -19.44 -3.91 -20.17
N GLN A 64 -19.96 -4.49 -21.29
CA GLN A 64 -20.21 -3.76 -22.53
C GLN A 64 -21.03 -2.48 -22.33
N ALA A 65 -22.03 -2.49 -21.46
CA ALA A 65 -22.89 -1.33 -21.21
C ALA A 65 -22.16 -0.07 -20.70
N HIS A 66 -20.93 -0.25 -20.19
CA HIS A 66 -20.07 0.82 -19.67
C HIS A 66 -18.85 1.11 -20.56
N MET A 67 -18.84 0.55 -21.78
CA MET A 67 -17.76 0.76 -22.73
C MET A 67 -18.16 1.79 -23.79
N PHE A 68 -17.22 2.63 -24.15
CA PHE A 68 -17.36 3.62 -25.19
C PHE A 68 -16.03 3.82 -25.90
N ASN A 69 -16.05 4.49 -27.06
CA ASN A 69 -14.86 4.74 -27.90
C ASN A 69 -14.10 3.46 -28.28
N LEU A 70 -14.83 2.35 -28.52
CA LEU A 70 -14.18 1.10 -28.88
C LEU A 70 -13.55 1.16 -30.26
N ILE A 71 -12.29 0.77 -30.34
CA ILE A 71 -11.46 0.69 -31.56
C ILE A 71 -10.81 -0.70 -31.57
N VAL A 72 -10.92 -1.39 -32.71
CA VAL A 72 -10.23 -2.65 -32.98
C VAL A 72 -9.52 -2.56 -34.32
N LEU A 73 -8.20 -2.64 -34.30
CA LEU A 73 -7.36 -2.46 -35.49
C LEU A 73 -6.42 -3.65 -35.67
N ASP A 74 -6.03 -3.94 -36.92
CA ASP A 74 -4.92 -4.82 -37.25
C ASP A 74 -3.57 -4.09 -37.15
N GLU A 75 -2.47 -4.78 -37.44
CA GLU A 75 -1.11 -4.22 -37.47
C GLU A 75 -0.89 -3.10 -38.51
N ASN A 76 -1.78 -2.97 -39.50
CA ASN A 76 -1.73 -1.94 -40.53
C ASN A 76 -2.64 -0.74 -40.18
N GLY A 77 -3.36 -0.81 -39.05
CA GLY A 77 -4.31 0.20 -38.63
C GLY A 77 -5.68 0.09 -39.33
N ALA A 78 -5.96 -1.05 -39.99
CA ALA A 78 -7.26 -1.29 -40.59
C ALA A 78 -8.27 -1.80 -39.54
N PRO A 79 -9.51 -1.31 -39.55
CA PRO A 79 -10.52 -1.74 -38.60
C PRO A 79 -10.93 -3.20 -38.81
N LEU A 80 -11.05 -3.94 -37.72
CA LEU A 80 -11.53 -5.32 -37.70
C LEU A 80 -12.95 -5.40 -37.18
N ASP A 81 -13.75 -6.31 -37.76
CA ASP A 81 -15.10 -6.60 -37.27
C ASP A 81 -15.04 -7.40 -35.97
N TYR A 82 -16.06 -7.19 -35.10
CA TYR A 82 -16.17 -7.83 -33.81
C TYR A 82 -17.62 -8.04 -33.38
N ASP A 83 -17.82 -9.02 -32.49
CA ASP A 83 -19.10 -9.29 -31.83
C ASP A 83 -18.92 -9.30 -30.30
N PHE A 84 -19.93 -8.81 -29.58
CA PHE A 84 -19.95 -8.85 -28.12
C PHE A 84 -20.64 -10.10 -27.60
N GLY A 85 -20.00 -10.78 -26.61
CA GLY A 85 -20.65 -11.67 -25.70
C GLY A 85 -21.02 -10.94 -24.38
N GLU A 86 -21.40 -11.70 -23.35
CA GLU A 86 -21.79 -11.08 -22.06
C GLU A 86 -20.60 -10.37 -21.34
N ARG A 87 -19.41 -10.97 -21.36
CA ARG A 87 -18.19 -10.47 -20.73
C ARG A 87 -16.96 -10.71 -21.59
N ASN A 88 -17.13 -10.88 -22.87
CA ASN A 88 -16.06 -11.10 -23.82
C ASN A 88 -16.35 -10.38 -25.14
N ILE A 89 -15.32 -10.24 -25.96
CA ILE A 89 -15.40 -9.76 -27.32
C ILE A 89 -14.78 -10.80 -28.24
N THR A 90 -15.48 -11.12 -29.33
CA THR A 90 -14.96 -11.95 -30.41
C THR A 90 -14.53 -11.04 -31.54
N ILE A 91 -13.26 -11.08 -31.92
CA ILE A 91 -12.68 -10.27 -32.99
C ILE A 91 -12.34 -11.18 -34.15
N TYR A 92 -12.80 -10.80 -35.35
CA TYR A 92 -12.50 -11.53 -36.60
C TYR A 92 -11.13 -11.07 -37.12
N SER A 93 -10.10 -11.92 -36.87
CA SER A 93 -8.70 -11.61 -37.15
C SER A 93 -8.37 -11.53 -38.65
N LEU A 94 -9.07 -12.31 -39.49
CA LEU A 94 -8.94 -12.29 -40.97
C LEU A 94 -7.51 -12.38 -41.47
N GLY A 95 -6.61 -13.06 -40.73
CA GLY A 95 -5.19 -13.21 -41.08
C GLY A 95 -4.29 -12.13 -40.48
N ALA A 96 -4.78 -11.30 -39.56
CA ALA A 96 -3.97 -10.35 -38.80
C ALA A 96 -2.98 -11.11 -37.88
N SER A 97 -1.77 -10.61 -37.81
CA SER A 97 -0.71 -11.12 -36.91
C SER A 97 -0.72 -10.43 -35.55
N SER A 98 -1.26 -9.20 -35.49
CA SER A 98 -1.39 -8.41 -34.27
C SER A 98 -2.70 -7.61 -34.30
N ILE A 99 -3.34 -7.49 -33.16
CA ILE A 99 -4.58 -6.74 -32.97
C ILE A 99 -4.39 -5.73 -31.85
N LEU A 100 -4.78 -4.48 -32.10
CA LEU A 100 -4.91 -3.44 -31.09
C LEU A 100 -6.40 -3.33 -30.72
N LEU A 101 -6.71 -3.58 -29.45
CA LEU A 101 -8.01 -3.33 -28.84
C LEU A 101 -7.89 -2.15 -27.90
N GLU A 102 -8.67 -1.08 -28.12
CA GLU A 102 -8.72 0.08 -27.27
C GLU A 102 -10.19 0.44 -26.95
N TYR A 103 -10.48 0.77 -25.71
CA TYR A 103 -11.80 1.29 -25.30
C TYR A 103 -11.71 2.06 -24.00
N ASP A 104 -12.68 2.93 -23.78
CA ASP A 104 -12.88 3.66 -22.54
C ASP A 104 -13.98 3.01 -21.71
N THR A 105 -13.89 3.09 -20.37
CA THR A 105 -14.92 2.59 -19.45
C THR A 105 -14.96 3.40 -18.16
N ASP A 106 -16.15 3.51 -17.56
CA ASP A 106 -16.39 4.13 -16.25
C ASP A 106 -16.71 3.10 -15.14
N ALA A 107 -16.73 1.80 -15.50
CA ALA A 107 -17.13 0.73 -14.57
C ALA A 107 -16.04 0.30 -13.59
N LEU A 108 -14.77 0.62 -13.88
CA LEU A 108 -13.62 0.09 -13.12
C LEU A 108 -13.26 0.95 -11.91
N THR A 109 -13.74 2.19 -11.85
CA THR A 109 -13.44 3.12 -10.76
C THR A 109 -14.68 3.57 -10.03
N ARG A 110 -14.55 3.79 -8.72
CA ARG A 110 -15.60 4.37 -7.88
C ARG A 110 -15.00 5.42 -6.96
N LYS A 111 -15.70 6.53 -6.76
CA LYS A 111 -15.28 7.60 -5.85
C LYS A 111 -16.17 7.67 -4.62
N GLU A 112 -15.57 7.59 -3.44
CA GLU A 112 -16.25 7.77 -2.15
C GLU A 112 -15.43 8.67 -1.24
N ALA A 113 -16.07 9.69 -0.66
CA ALA A 113 -15.46 10.63 0.28
C ALA A 113 -14.12 11.24 -0.19
N GLY A 114 -13.95 11.44 -1.51
CA GLY A 114 -12.74 12.00 -2.11
C GLY A 114 -11.71 10.96 -2.57
N VAL A 115 -11.81 9.74 -2.09
CA VAL A 115 -10.93 8.61 -2.45
C VAL A 115 -11.50 7.87 -3.65
N TRP A 116 -10.66 7.59 -4.63
CA TRP A 116 -10.96 6.73 -5.76
C TRP A 116 -10.56 5.29 -5.44
N THR A 117 -11.36 4.33 -5.84
CA THR A 117 -11.04 2.90 -5.78
C THR A 117 -11.15 2.32 -7.17
N LEU A 118 -10.05 1.77 -7.69
CA LEU A 118 -9.97 0.99 -8.91
C LEU A 118 -10.11 -0.49 -8.54
N THR A 119 -11.05 -1.19 -9.20
CA THR A 119 -11.30 -2.62 -8.98
C THR A 119 -11.17 -3.38 -10.30
N LEU A 120 -10.33 -4.41 -10.33
CA LEU A 120 -9.97 -5.18 -11.52
C LEU A 120 -9.97 -6.68 -11.22
N ASP A 121 -10.39 -7.47 -12.19
CA ASP A 121 -10.10 -8.90 -12.25
C ASP A 121 -9.37 -9.17 -13.57
N VAL A 122 -8.05 -9.36 -13.49
CA VAL A 122 -7.15 -9.30 -14.65
C VAL A 122 -6.66 -10.69 -14.98
N PRO A 123 -6.89 -11.22 -16.19
CA PRO A 123 -6.44 -12.55 -16.59
C PRO A 123 -4.99 -12.60 -17.13
N PHE A 124 -4.33 -11.43 -17.29
CA PHE A 124 -2.97 -11.27 -17.83
C PHE A 124 -2.20 -10.21 -17.05
N GLU A 125 -0.90 -10.06 -17.31
CA GLU A 125 -0.11 -8.95 -16.75
C GLU A 125 -0.62 -7.62 -17.30
N LEU A 126 -0.81 -6.63 -16.42
CA LEU A 126 -1.39 -5.34 -16.75
C LEU A 126 -0.56 -4.18 -16.18
N THR A 127 -0.25 -3.22 -17.02
CA THR A 127 0.32 -1.94 -16.60
C THR A 127 -0.79 -0.95 -16.30
N VAL A 128 -0.80 -0.35 -15.11
CA VAL A 128 -1.75 0.70 -14.72
C VAL A 128 -1.02 2.03 -14.57
N LEU A 129 -1.50 3.04 -15.29
CA LEU A 129 -1.02 4.41 -15.23
C LEU A 129 -2.08 5.27 -14.51
N PHE A 130 -1.74 5.79 -13.34
CA PHE A 130 -2.62 6.67 -12.57
C PHE A 130 -2.53 8.12 -13.06
N PRO A 131 -3.54 8.96 -12.75
CA PRO A 131 -3.47 10.39 -13.01
C PRO A 131 -2.25 11.03 -12.34
N GLU A 132 -1.81 12.17 -12.88
CA GLU A 132 -0.78 12.96 -12.21
C GLU A 132 -1.19 13.35 -10.79
N ASN A 133 -0.21 13.46 -9.90
CA ASN A 133 -0.41 13.77 -8.49
C ASN A 133 -1.28 12.75 -7.73
N SER A 134 -1.37 11.53 -8.22
CA SER A 134 -2.02 10.44 -7.50
C SER A 134 -1.15 9.94 -6.35
N MET A 135 -1.78 9.74 -5.20
CA MET A 135 -1.18 9.14 -4.01
C MET A 135 -1.91 7.85 -3.68
N LEU A 136 -1.17 6.74 -3.62
CA LEU A 136 -1.74 5.46 -3.19
C LEU A 136 -2.08 5.50 -1.70
N ILE A 137 -3.29 5.02 -1.38
CA ILE A 137 -3.77 4.89 -0.01
C ILE A 137 -3.79 3.42 0.41
N TYR A 138 -4.25 2.55 -0.48
CA TYR A 138 -4.41 1.13 -0.19
C TYR A 138 -4.25 0.28 -1.43
N MET A 139 -3.72 -0.93 -1.27
CA MET A 139 -3.73 -2.03 -2.24
C MET A 139 -3.95 -3.35 -1.49
N ASN A 140 -4.75 -4.23 -2.08
CA ASN A 140 -5.00 -5.56 -1.50
C ASN A 140 -3.81 -6.52 -1.61
N ALA A 141 -2.86 -6.26 -2.53
CA ALA A 141 -1.66 -7.06 -2.73
C ALA A 141 -0.49 -6.18 -3.24
N PRO A 142 0.79 -6.59 -3.07
CA PRO A 142 1.92 -5.89 -3.66
C PRO A 142 1.95 -6.13 -5.16
N PRO A 143 2.15 -5.10 -6.02
CA PRO A 143 2.30 -5.26 -7.45
C PRO A 143 3.69 -5.83 -7.82
N SER A 144 3.86 -6.28 -9.06
CA SER A 144 5.14 -6.76 -9.59
C SER A 144 6.18 -5.62 -9.67
N LEU A 145 5.73 -4.41 -10.00
CA LEU A 145 6.59 -3.22 -10.09
C LEU A 145 5.80 -1.97 -9.72
N ILE A 146 6.47 -1.05 -9.00
CA ILE A 146 6.02 0.31 -8.77
C ILE A 146 7.08 1.25 -9.35
N SER A 147 6.68 2.13 -10.24
CA SER A 147 7.57 3.11 -10.86
C SER A 147 6.84 4.43 -11.13
N SER A 148 7.55 5.39 -11.68
CA SER A 148 6.94 6.64 -12.16
C SER A 148 7.26 6.81 -13.63
N ASP A 149 6.28 7.22 -14.41
CA ASP A 149 6.39 7.51 -15.82
C ASP A 149 5.86 8.93 -16.06
N GLU A 150 6.72 9.85 -16.51
CA GLU A 150 6.41 11.28 -16.72
C GLU A 150 5.69 11.95 -15.54
N GLY A 151 6.03 11.58 -14.30
CA GLY A 151 5.40 12.12 -13.09
C GLY A 151 4.07 11.43 -12.71
N ARG A 152 3.62 10.47 -13.50
CA ARG A 152 2.47 9.60 -13.22
C ARG A 152 2.93 8.34 -12.49
N LEU A 153 2.14 7.88 -11.55
CA LEU A 153 2.36 6.61 -10.88
C LEU A 153 2.05 5.46 -11.84
N LYS A 154 3.00 4.54 -12.02
CA LYS A 154 2.89 3.35 -12.86
C LYS A 154 3.03 2.10 -12.00
N LEU A 155 2.05 1.20 -12.08
CA LEU A 155 2.06 -0.11 -11.44
C LEU A 155 2.04 -1.20 -12.52
N VAL A 156 2.78 -2.29 -12.29
CA VAL A 156 2.64 -3.53 -13.07
C VAL A 156 1.98 -4.57 -12.18
N LEU A 157 0.83 -5.08 -12.60
CA LEU A 157 0.00 -6.01 -11.87
C LEU A 157 0.09 -7.41 -12.49
N TYR A 158 0.28 -8.43 -11.67
CA TYR A 158 0.15 -9.82 -12.11
C TYR A 158 -1.34 -10.23 -12.24
N PRO A 159 -1.66 -11.32 -12.97
CA PRO A 159 -3.03 -11.82 -13.10
C PRO A 159 -3.69 -12.05 -11.73
N GLY A 160 -4.94 -11.64 -11.59
CA GLY A 160 -5.73 -11.79 -10.37
C GLY A 160 -6.64 -10.61 -10.07
N TYR A 161 -7.26 -10.66 -8.90
CA TYR A 161 -8.16 -9.61 -8.40
C TYR A 161 -7.36 -8.50 -7.71
N TRP A 162 -7.65 -7.25 -8.11
CA TRP A 162 -7.02 -6.05 -7.56
C TRP A 162 -8.05 -5.05 -7.07
N GLU A 163 -7.75 -4.50 -5.90
CA GLU A 163 -8.45 -3.36 -5.32
C GLU A 163 -7.41 -2.33 -4.89
N ILE A 164 -7.43 -1.17 -5.54
CA ILE A 164 -6.43 -0.12 -5.37
C ILE A 164 -7.14 1.20 -5.07
N SER A 165 -6.90 1.75 -3.88
CA SER A 165 -7.44 3.05 -3.48
C SER A 165 -6.38 4.13 -3.60
N TYR A 166 -6.75 5.27 -4.19
CA TYR A 166 -5.86 6.40 -4.41
C TYR A 166 -6.60 7.74 -4.27
N GLU A 167 -5.85 8.78 -3.99
CA GLU A 167 -6.33 10.15 -3.94
C GLU A 167 -5.55 11.00 -4.96
N ILE A 168 -6.23 11.90 -5.65
CA ILE A 168 -5.61 12.86 -6.55
C ILE A 168 -5.41 14.15 -5.78
N LEU A 169 -4.15 14.43 -5.45
CA LEU A 169 -3.77 15.65 -4.77
C LEU A 169 -3.99 16.84 -5.70
N ARG A 170 -4.87 17.74 -5.33
CA ARG A 170 -4.99 18.99 -6.06
C ARG A 170 -3.69 19.75 -5.88
N PRO A 171 -3.02 20.21 -6.97
CA PRO A 171 -1.94 21.15 -6.80
C PRO A 171 -2.53 22.31 -6.00
N GLN A 172 -2.06 22.47 -4.78
CA GLN A 172 -2.34 23.71 -4.08
C GLN A 172 -1.68 24.77 -4.95
N THR A 173 -2.50 25.51 -5.70
CA THR A 173 -2.08 26.79 -6.20
C THR A 173 -1.75 27.57 -4.94
N THR A 174 -0.49 27.46 -4.51
CA THR A 174 0.08 28.44 -3.63
C THR A 174 -0.03 29.70 -4.50
N THR A 175 -1.14 30.41 -4.37
CA THR A 175 -1.12 31.82 -4.63
C THR A 175 0.00 32.30 -3.72
N GLN A 176 1.23 32.32 -4.24
CA GLN A 176 2.22 33.21 -3.72
C GLN A 176 1.54 34.58 -3.90
N THR A 177 0.68 34.94 -2.94
CA THR A 177 0.62 36.30 -2.53
C THR A 177 2.09 36.61 -2.28
N LYS A 178 2.78 37.21 -3.24
CA LYS A 178 3.90 38.08 -2.93
C LYS A 178 3.31 39.07 -1.94
N ALA A 179 3.21 38.63 -0.67
CA ALA A 179 3.34 39.53 0.41
C ALA A 179 4.72 40.13 0.10
N SER A 180 4.75 41.26 -0.59
CA SER A 180 5.78 42.20 -0.43
C SER A 180 5.87 42.34 1.08
N VAL A 181 6.79 41.58 1.67
CA VAL A 181 7.27 41.86 3.02
C VAL A 181 7.93 43.21 2.79
N GLU A 182 7.12 44.28 2.91
CA GLU A 182 7.65 45.59 3.22
C GLU A 182 8.46 45.32 4.52
N PHE A 183 9.75 45.20 4.34
CA PHE A 183 10.70 45.27 5.47
C PHE A 183 10.42 46.63 6.10
N ILE A 184 9.45 46.65 7.02
CA ILE A 184 9.39 47.71 8.01
C ILE A 184 10.74 47.65 8.69
N PRO A 185 11.57 48.70 8.59
CA PRO A 185 12.86 48.69 9.27
C PRO A 185 12.56 48.60 10.76
N MET A 186 12.55 47.39 11.29
CA MET A 186 12.38 47.15 12.72
C MET A 186 13.60 47.80 13.39
N SER A 187 13.36 48.88 14.14
CA SER A 187 14.40 49.49 14.91
C SER A 187 15.05 48.42 15.81
N SER A 188 16.36 48.47 15.94
CA SER A 188 17.20 47.53 16.70
C SER A 188 16.60 47.15 18.08
N ASN A 189 15.83 48.06 18.67
CA ASN A 189 15.16 47.86 19.95
C ASN A 189 14.04 46.80 19.93
N TYR A 190 13.34 46.59 18.81
CA TYR A 190 12.33 45.52 18.69
C TYR A 190 12.95 44.12 18.59
N ILE A 191 14.10 44.01 17.90
CA ILE A 191 14.83 42.73 17.80
C ILE A 191 15.34 42.29 19.18
N LEU A 192 15.85 43.25 19.98
CA LEU A 192 16.25 42.98 21.36
C LEU A 192 15.06 42.60 22.25
N ALA A 193 13.91 43.28 22.13
CA ALA A 193 12.72 42.98 22.92
C ALA A 193 12.16 41.58 22.60
N VAL A 194 12.05 41.20 21.31
CA VAL A 194 11.62 39.87 20.89
C VAL A 194 12.61 38.80 21.35
N GLY A 195 13.90 39.04 21.25
CA GLY A 195 14.93 38.14 21.75
C GLY A 195 14.83 37.89 23.26
N ILE A 196 14.58 38.92 24.07
CA ILE A 196 14.40 38.80 25.54
C ILE A 196 13.11 38.00 25.84
N ILE A 197 12.01 38.28 25.16
CA ILE A 197 10.72 37.57 25.36
C ILE A 197 10.85 36.07 25.02
N THR A 198 11.54 35.73 23.94
CA THR A 198 11.74 34.32 23.56
C THR A 198 12.63 33.58 24.57
N VAL A 199 13.70 34.20 25.08
CA VAL A 199 14.56 33.60 26.10
C VAL A 199 13.78 33.39 27.42
N LEU A 200 12.96 34.37 27.83
CA LEU A 200 12.12 34.26 29.03
C LEU A 200 11.06 33.16 28.87
N ALA A 201 10.42 33.03 27.70
CA ALA A 201 9.43 32.02 27.43
C ALA A 201 10.06 30.61 27.45
N VAL A 202 11.23 30.43 26.86
CA VAL A 202 11.97 29.15 26.89
C VAL A 202 12.41 28.82 28.31
N GLY A 203 12.93 29.82 29.08
CA GLY A 203 13.31 29.64 30.48
C GLY A 203 12.12 29.22 31.36
N LEU A 204 10.95 29.87 31.18
CA LEU A 204 9.72 29.51 31.87
C LEU A 204 9.25 28.09 31.53
N MET A 205 9.31 27.73 30.27
CA MET A 205 8.96 26.39 29.81
C MET A 205 9.84 25.30 30.43
N ILE A 206 11.16 25.53 30.44
CA ILE A 206 12.11 24.62 31.10
C ILE A 206 11.84 24.55 32.61
N ALA A 207 11.60 25.67 33.28
CA ALA A 207 11.27 25.72 34.72
C ALA A 207 10.00 24.92 35.01
N LEU A 208 8.94 25.04 34.17
CA LEU A 208 7.69 24.28 34.32
C LEU A 208 7.91 22.78 34.12
N ILE A 209 8.73 22.39 33.17
CA ILE A 209 9.08 20.98 32.93
C ILE A 209 9.86 20.41 34.13
N LEU A 210 10.84 21.14 34.64
CA LEU A 210 11.65 20.74 35.79
C LEU A 210 10.81 20.66 37.10
N THR A 211 9.92 21.60 37.32
CA THR A 211 9.02 21.58 38.51
C THR A 211 8.02 20.47 38.43
N LYS A 212 7.46 20.18 37.21
CA LYS A 212 6.56 19.04 36.99
C LYS A 212 7.29 17.70 37.19
N ARG A 213 8.55 17.61 36.78
CA ARG A 213 9.42 16.45 37.00
C ARG A 213 9.74 16.28 38.49
N ARG A 214 10.11 17.35 39.21
CA ARG A 214 10.37 17.32 40.67
C ARG A 214 9.13 16.94 41.48
N ARG A 215 7.93 17.38 41.12
CA ARG A 215 6.68 17.01 41.81
C ARG A 215 6.35 15.52 41.63
N ARG A 216 6.67 14.91 40.49
CA ARG A 216 6.45 13.48 40.28
C ARG A 216 7.36 12.59 41.15
N PHE A 217 8.58 13.03 41.45
CA PHE A 217 9.55 12.29 42.24
C PHE A 217 9.55 12.68 43.73
N GLY A 218 9.08 13.87 44.09
CA GLY A 218 9.11 14.36 45.48
C GLY A 218 8.08 13.76 46.41
N GLU A 219 7.09 13.00 45.90
CA GLU A 219 6.08 12.29 46.69
C GLU A 219 6.31 10.78 46.82
N LEU A 220 7.49 10.29 46.35
CA LEU A 220 7.82 8.87 46.43
C LEU A 220 8.30 8.53 47.85
N LYS A 221 7.76 7.44 48.42
CA LYS A 221 8.31 6.85 49.64
C LYS A 221 9.69 6.27 49.36
N ALA A 222 10.53 6.12 50.37
CA ALA A 222 11.91 5.61 50.22
C ALA A 222 11.97 4.32 49.38
N GLU A 223 11.10 3.37 49.66
CA GLU A 223 11.00 2.09 48.94
C GLU A 223 10.62 2.27 47.44
N GLU A 224 9.74 3.22 47.13
CA GLU A 224 9.31 3.55 45.75
C GLU A 224 10.46 4.20 44.98
N ALA A 225 11.24 5.04 45.66
CA ALA A 225 12.40 5.72 45.05
C ALA A 225 13.54 4.72 44.72
N GLU A 226 13.74 3.70 45.55
CA GLU A 226 14.72 2.64 45.31
C GLU A 226 14.35 1.79 44.08
N ILE A 227 13.07 1.46 43.90
CA ILE A 227 12.59 0.73 42.69
C ILE A 227 12.83 1.57 41.43
N VAL A 228 12.54 2.87 41.48
CA VAL A 228 12.77 3.77 40.35
C VAL A 228 14.24 3.86 40.01
N ARG A 229 15.10 4.02 41.02
CA ARG A 229 16.56 4.06 40.84
C ARG A 229 17.10 2.77 40.23
N PHE A 230 16.64 1.61 40.70
CA PHE A 230 17.02 0.32 40.14
C PHE A 230 16.63 0.22 38.65
N LEU A 231 15.45 0.68 38.28
CA LEU A 231 15.01 0.70 36.89
C LEU A 231 15.87 1.67 36.06
N GLU A 232 16.25 2.84 36.59
CA GLU A 232 17.14 3.80 35.90
C GLU A 232 18.52 3.16 35.61
N GLU A 233 19.07 2.42 36.57
CA GLU A 233 20.35 1.70 36.45
C GLU A 233 20.26 0.55 35.43
N ASN A 234 19.07 -0.04 35.19
CA ASN A 234 18.80 -1.11 34.26
C ASN A 234 18.14 -0.63 32.94
N ASN A 235 18.60 0.49 32.39
CA ASN A 235 18.11 1.05 31.13
C ASN A 235 16.60 1.37 31.10
N GLY A 236 16.00 1.61 32.25
CA GLY A 236 14.58 2.00 32.39
C GLY A 236 13.60 0.84 32.34
N ARG A 237 14.07 -0.41 32.37
CA ARG A 237 13.21 -1.61 32.33
C ARG A 237 13.79 -2.76 33.13
N ALA A 238 12.91 -3.57 33.74
CA ALA A 238 13.29 -4.83 34.37
C ALA A 238 12.15 -5.84 34.34
N LEU A 239 12.47 -7.12 34.45
CA LEU A 239 11.49 -8.16 34.69
C LEU A 239 11.00 -8.13 36.15
N GLU A 240 9.76 -8.56 36.40
CA GLU A 240 9.26 -8.72 37.78
C GLU A 240 10.15 -9.68 38.61
N ALA A 241 10.75 -10.66 37.97
CA ALA A 241 11.69 -11.59 38.61
C ALA A 241 12.98 -10.88 39.07
N GLU A 242 13.56 -10.03 38.24
CA GLU A 242 14.76 -9.24 38.54
C GLU A 242 14.50 -8.25 39.70
N LEU A 243 13.37 -7.58 39.71
CA LEU A 243 12.97 -6.73 40.84
C LEU A 243 12.88 -7.52 42.16
N ARG A 244 12.43 -8.76 42.11
CA ARG A 244 12.34 -9.63 43.28
C ARG A 244 13.73 -10.07 43.79
N GLU A 245 14.65 -10.34 42.90
CA GLU A 245 16.03 -10.69 43.24
C GLU A 245 16.80 -9.48 43.79
N ALA A 246 16.56 -8.29 43.25
CA ALA A 246 17.22 -7.06 43.71
C ALA A 246 16.68 -6.59 45.08
N PHE A 247 15.44 -6.92 45.44
CA PHE A 247 14.83 -6.52 46.70
C PHE A 247 14.31 -7.69 47.54
N PRO A 248 15.20 -8.58 48.04
CA PRO A 248 14.78 -9.79 48.76
C PRO A 248 14.07 -9.51 50.07
N ASN A 249 14.26 -8.33 50.67
CA ASN A 249 13.64 -7.90 51.90
C ASN A 249 12.16 -7.44 51.71
N ILE A 250 11.69 -7.27 50.48
CA ILE A 250 10.33 -6.85 50.20
C ILE A 250 9.48 -8.07 49.81
N PRO A 251 8.42 -8.42 50.58
CA PRO A 251 7.52 -9.51 50.22
C PRO A 251 6.91 -9.33 48.85
N ARG A 252 6.71 -10.42 48.10
CA ARG A 252 6.20 -10.40 46.72
C ARG A 252 4.90 -9.57 46.57
N THR A 253 3.98 -9.72 47.50
CA THR A 253 2.71 -8.98 47.48
C THR A 253 2.89 -7.47 47.69
N THR A 254 3.87 -7.09 48.54
CA THR A 254 4.22 -5.70 48.79
C THR A 254 4.90 -5.08 47.58
N MET A 255 5.87 -5.79 46.97
CA MET A 255 6.54 -5.39 45.74
C MET A 255 5.52 -5.09 44.65
N TRP A 256 4.57 -6.00 44.42
CA TRP A 256 3.52 -5.80 43.43
C TRP A 256 2.62 -4.58 43.70
N ARG A 257 2.30 -4.33 44.97
CA ARG A 257 1.55 -3.13 45.39
C ARG A 257 2.33 -1.85 45.14
N LEU A 258 3.64 -1.85 45.37
CA LEU A 258 4.52 -0.70 45.07
C LEU A 258 4.58 -0.42 43.58
N VAL A 259 4.81 -1.45 42.77
CA VAL A 259 4.82 -1.35 41.29
C VAL A 259 3.47 -0.83 40.77
N LYS A 260 2.34 -1.36 41.24
CA LYS A 260 1.01 -0.87 40.84
C LYS A 260 0.72 0.56 41.29
N ARG A 261 1.25 0.97 42.44
CA ARG A 261 1.13 2.36 42.92
C ARG A 261 1.95 3.32 42.05
N LEU A 262 3.16 2.93 41.67
CA LEU A 262 4.02 3.72 40.76
C LEU A 262 3.41 3.79 39.35
N GLU A 263 2.75 2.72 38.89
CA GLU A 263 2.00 2.72 37.64
C GLU A 263 0.83 3.71 37.69
N LYS A 264 0.05 3.71 38.78
CA LYS A 264 -1.04 4.67 39.00
C LYS A 264 -0.56 6.13 39.10
N LYS A 265 0.64 6.35 39.64
CA LYS A 265 1.32 7.66 39.66
C LYS A 265 1.87 8.08 38.28
N GLY A 266 1.81 7.20 37.26
CA GLY A 266 2.32 7.47 35.92
C GLY A 266 3.87 7.53 35.85
N VAL A 267 4.56 6.88 36.79
CA VAL A 267 6.02 6.83 36.84
C VAL A 267 6.54 5.66 36.01
N LEU A 268 5.83 4.52 36.04
CA LEU A 268 6.19 3.34 35.29
C LEU A 268 4.96 2.71 34.62
N ARG A 269 5.22 1.75 33.71
CA ARG A 269 4.20 0.94 33.03
C ARG A 269 4.53 -0.52 33.17
N VAL A 270 3.52 -1.35 33.38
CA VAL A 270 3.67 -2.82 33.40
C VAL A 270 3.11 -3.40 32.11
N ARG A 271 3.93 -4.18 31.39
CA ARG A 271 3.52 -4.92 30.20
C ARG A 271 3.71 -6.41 30.42
N LYS A 272 2.79 -7.21 29.89
CA LYS A 272 2.94 -8.66 29.85
C LYS A 272 3.65 -9.06 28.55
N VAL A 273 4.80 -9.73 28.65
CA VAL A 273 5.55 -10.25 27.52
C VAL A 273 5.66 -11.78 27.70
N GLY A 274 4.89 -12.52 26.94
CA GLY A 274 4.75 -13.96 27.13
C GLY A 274 4.15 -14.30 28.50
N LEU A 275 4.87 -15.06 29.30
CA LEU A 275 4.47 -15.48 30.66
C LEU A 275 5.00 -14.54 31.76
N GLN A 276 5.77 -13.50 31.42
CA GLN A 276 6.43 -12.62 32.38
C GLN A 276 5.89 -11.18 32.30
N ASN A 277 5.96 -10.48 33.44
CA ASN A 277 5.66 -9.06 33.51
C ASN A 277 6.96 -8.25 33.39
N VAL A 278 6.96 -7.28 32.52
CA VAL A 278 8.04 -6.30 32.32
C VAL A 278 7.59 -4.98 32.89
N VAL A 279 8.42 -4.37 33.71
CA VAL A 279 8.20 -3.05 34.31
C VAL A 279 9.12 -2.06 33.61
N GLU A 280 8.54 -0.97 33.08
CA GLU A 280 9.26 0.03 32.28
C GLU A 280 9.00 1.44 32.86
N LEU A 281 10.04 2.26 32.95
CA LEU A 281 9.90 3.68 33.30
C LEU A 281 9.23 4.47 32.16
N ILE A 282 8.29 5.31 32.49
CA ILE A 282 7.67 6.25 31.56
C ILE A 282 8.59 7.49 31.46
N ARG A 283 9.30 7.62 30.35
CA ARG A 283 10.15 8.78 30.05
C ARG A 283 9.34 9.97 29.55
#